data_69791039b65b13ae7b5f34188e5d4b20
#
_entry.id   69791039b65b13ae7b5f34188e5d4b20
#
_cell.length_a   1.000
_cell.length_b   1.000
_cell.length_c   1.000
_cell.angle_alpha   90.00
_cell.angle_beta   90.00
_cell.angle_gamma   90.00
#
_symmetry.space_group_name_H-M   'P 1'
#
loop_
_entity.id
_entity.type
_entity.pdbx_description
1 polymer ?
#
loop_
_entity_poly.entity_id
_entity_poly.type
_entity_poly.pdbx_seq_one_letter_code
_entity_poly.pdbx_strand_id
1 'polypeptide(L)'
;METKLRALRDAIAEFVPDGSSVAMGLQLEQMIPFAAGHEIIRQKRRDLRLIGPISDCLFDQLIGAGCVKDVVAAWVGNVMMGQAYNFRRAVEAGDVRVFNMTNFTIALGLQAGAMGVPFLPTRTAMGSDIPKGNHFFYQIISPFEPKAKRGQ
;
A
#
# COMPACT_ATOMS: atom_id res chain seq x y z
N MET A 1 -4.31 6.25 33.12
CA MET A 1 -4.23 5.70 31.75
C MET A 1 -4.84 6.75 30.84
N GLU A 2 -4.07 7.34 29.95
CA GLU A 2 -4.62 8.32 29.00
C GLU A 2 -5.54 7.65 28.01
N THR A 3 -6.64 8.32 27.68
CA THR A 3 -7.58 7.83 26.66
C THR A 3 -6.92 7.82 25.28
N LYS A 4 -7.16 6.76 24.50
CA LYS A 4 -6.75 6.68 23.10
C LYS A 4 -7.79 7.30 22.14
N LEU A 5 -8.93 7.76 22.67
CA LEU A 5 -9.93 8.43 21.86
C LEU A 5 -9.43 9.81 21.42
N ARG A 6 -9.50 10.05 20.12
CA ARG A 6 -9.13 11.31 19.47
C ARG A 6 -10.25 11.75 18.53
N ALA A 7 -10.44 13.04 18.36
CA ALA A 7 -11.24 13.52 17.24
C ALA A 7 -10.57 13.15 15.93
N LEU A 8 -11.33 12.76 14.91
CA LEU A 8 -10.80 12.30 13.63
C LEU A 8 -9.84 13.34 13.00
N ARG A 9 -10.23 14.61 13.05
CA ARG A 9 -9.41 15.72 12.56
C ARG A 9 -8.02 15.75 13.21
N ASP A 10 -7.99 15.63 14.54
CA ASP A 10 -6.75 15.70 15.29
C ASP A 10 -5.88 14.46 15.09
N ALA A 11 -6.51 13.28 14.99
CA ALA A 11 -5.83 12.05 14.70
C ALA A 11 -5.15 12.08 13.32
N ILE A 12 -5.83 12.56 12.28
CA ILE A 12 -5.23 12.69 10.95
C ILE A 12 -4.12 13.76 10.96
N ALA A 13 -4.33 14.87 11.69
CA ALA A 13 -3.30 15.91 11.80
C ALA A 13 -2.02 15.41 12.46
N GLU A 14 -2.16 14.57 13.49
CA GLU A 14 -1.03 14.05 14.28
C GLU A 14 -0.34 12.87 13.60
N PHE A 15 -1.10 11.90 13.06
CA PHE A 15 -0.56 10.60 12.62
C PHE A 15 -0.36 10.47 11.11
N VAL A 16 -0.87 11.41 10.32
CA VAL A 16 -0.74 11.39 8.85
C VAL A 16 -0.12 12.69 8.35
N PRO A 17 1.12 13.03 8.76
CA PRO A 17 1.83 14.15 8.14
C PRO A 17 2.14 13.88 6.67
N ASP A 18 2.48 14.93 5.91
CA ASP A 18 2.88 14.79 4.52
C ASP A 18 4.07 13.83 4.38
N GLY A 19 4.08 13.04 3.31
CA GLY A 19 5.09 12.01 3.08
C GLY A 19 4.90 10.71 3.85
N SER A 20 3.85 10.59 4.66
CA SER A 20 3.56 9.37 5.44
C SER A 20 3.26 8.17 4.55
N SER A 21 3.63 6.97 5.07
CA SER A 21 3.11 5.71 4.57
C SER A 21 1.84 5.35 5.33
N VAL A 22 0.74 5.14 4.60
CA VAL A 22 -0.58 4.88 5.17
C VAL A 22 -1.09 3.53 4.68
N ALA A 23 -1.17 2.55 5.59
CA ALA A 23 -1.86 1.30 5.33
C ALA A 23 -3.32 1.43 5.76
N MET A 24 -4.24 1.14 4.86
CA MET A 24 -5.68 1.21 5.13
C MET A 24 -6.28 -0.18 5.11
N GLY A 25 -7.20 -0.44 6.05
CA GLY A 25 -7.97 -1.67 6.06
C GLY A 25 -8.80 -1.77 4.80
N LEU A 26 -8.68 -2.91 4.13
CA LEU A 26 -9.30 -3.13 2.83
C LEU A 26 -9.72 -4.58 2.73
N GLN A 27 -11.00 -4.77 2.57
CA GLN A 27 -11.53 -6.04 2.13
C GLN A 27 -12.59 -5.76 1.09
N LEU A 28 -12.15 -5.60 -0.15
CA LEU A 28 -13.00 -5.19 -1.25
C LEU A 28 -13.70 -3.86 -0.89
N GLU A 29 -15.02 -3.85 -0.84
CA GLU A 29 -15.81 -2.66 -0.51
C GLU A 29 -16.23 -2.57 0.95
N GLN A 30 -15.87 -3.58 1.73
CA GLN A 30 -16.12 -3.58 3.16
C GLN A 30 -14.92 -2.99 3.91
N MET A 31 -15.20 -2.38 5.06
CA MET A 31 -14.18 -1.83 5.97
C MET A 31 -13.31 -0.73 5.38
N ILE A 32 -13.77 -0.04 4.33
CA ILE A 32 -13.06 1.10 3.77
C ILE A 32 -13.17 2.28 4.74
N PRO A 33 -12.06 2.86 5.20
CA PRO A 33 -12.08 3.97 6.15
C PRO A 33 -12.36 5.31 5.47
N PHE A 34 -13.53 5.47 4.82
CA PHE A 34 -13.89 6.68 4.08
C PHE A 34 -13.77 7.95 4.91
N ALA A 35 -14.21 7.93 6.15
CA ALA A 35 -14.14 9.11 7.02
C ALA A 35 -12.69 9.59 7.19
N ALA A 36 -11.75 8.67 7.41
CA ALA A 36 -10.33 8.99 7.53
C ALA A 36 -9.73 9.49 6.20
N GLY A 37 -10.04 8.82 5.09
CA GLY A 37 -9.58 9.23 3.77
C GLY A 37 -10.11 10.61 3.38
N HIS A 38 -11.38 10.89 3.60
CA HIS A 38 -11.96 12.22 3.33
C HIS A 38 -11.38 13.30 4.24
N GLU A 39 -11.01 12.96 5.47
CA GLU A 39 -10.31 13.90 6.34
C GLU A 39 -8.88 14.20 5.84
N ILE A 40 -8.17 13.20 5.33
CA ILE A 40 -6.87 13.36 4.65
C ILE A 40 -7.01 14.37 3.49
N ILE A 41 -8.05 14.22 2.65
CA ILE A 41 -8.33 15.12 1.53
C ILE A 41 -8.64 16.54 2.06
N ARG A 42 -9.50 16.65 3.09
CA ARG A 42 -9.89 17.94 3.67
C ARG A 42 -8.72 18.71 4.25
N GLN A 43 -7.75 18.00 4.84
CA GLN A 43 -6.52 18.58 5.35
C GLN A 43 -5.46 18.81 4.26
N LYS A 44 -5.75 18.43 3.00
CA LYS A 44 -4.86 18.60 1.85
C LYS A 44 -3.49 17.93 2.05
N ARG A 45 -3.47 16.75 2.67
CA ARG A 45 -2.23 15.99 2.86
C ARG A 45 -1.61 15.63 1.52
N ARG A 46 -0.26 15.59 1.47
CA ARG A 46 0.50 15.44 0.23
C ARG A 46 1.57 14.36 0.36
N ASP A 47 2.03 13.91 -0.80
CA ASP A 47 3.16 12.99 -0.95
C ASP A 47 2.99 11.65 -0.21
N LEU A 48 1.76 11.23 0.02
CA LEU A 48 1.47 10.01 0.76
C LEU A 48 1.87 8.77 -0.05
N ARG A 49 2.32 7.74 0.67
CA ARG A 49 2.45 6.38 0.15
C ARG A 49 1.29 5.55 0.65
N LEU A 50 0.40 5.15 -0.25
CA LEU A 50 -0.72 4.27 0.09
C LEU A 50 -0.29 2.80 -0.01
N ILE A 51 -0.64 2.01 1.00
CA ILE A 51 -0.32 0.59 1.08
C ILE A 51 -1.61 -0.20 1.27
N GLY A 52 -1.89 -1.12 0.36
CA GLY A 52 -3.06 -1.99 0.47
C GLY A 52 -3.04 -3.13 -0.54
N PRO A 53 -3.46 -4.35 -0.15
CA PRO A 53 -3.40 -5.51 -1.04
C PRO A 53 -4.33 -5.38 -2.24
N ILE A 54 -5.61 -5.14 -1.99
CA ILE A 54 -6.62 -4.85 -3.01
C ILE A 54 -7.23 -3.51 -2.63
N SER A 55 -6.99 -2.51 -3.43
CA SER A 55 -7.35 -1.13 -3.14
C SER A 55 -8.51 -0.71 -4.04
N ASP A 56 -9.39 0.08 -3.49
CA ASP A 56 -10.67 0.42 -4.09
C ASP A 56 -10.89 1.93 -4.31
N CYS A 57 -12.14 2.35 -4.32
CA CYS A 57 -12.54 3.71 -4.63
C CYS A 57 -11.93 4.77 -3.70
N LEU A 58 -11.58 4.46 -2.44
CA LEU A 58 -10.93 5.44 -1.57
C LEU A 58 -9.51 5.78 -2.04
N PHE A 59 -8.74 4.77 -2.50
CA PHE A 59 -7.44 5.03 -3.11
C PHE A 59 -7.57 5.91 -4.35
N ASP A 60 -8.54 5.61 -5.21
CA ASP A 60 -8.81 6.40 -6.41
C ASP A 60 -9.18 7.85 -6.07
N GLN A 61 -9.99 8.07 -5.04
CA GLN A 61 -10.35 9.41 -4.55
C GLN A 61 -9.14 10.18 -4.01
N LEU A 62 -8.29 9.54 -3.19
CA LEU A 62 -7.09 10.14 -2.65
C LEU A 62 -6.09 10.52 -3.75
N ILE A 63 -5.95 9.68 -4.76
CA ILE A 63 -5.12 9.95 -5.93
C ILE A 63 -5.70 11.11 -6.73
N GLY A 64 -7.01 11.08 -7.01
CA GLY A 64 -7.69 12.16 -7.72
C GLY A 64 -7.64 13.52 -7.01
N ALA A 65 -7.58 13.51 -5.67
CA ALA A 65 -7.38 14.70 -4.85
C ALA A 65 -5.90 15.18 -4.79
N GLY A 66 -4.98 14.48 -5.43
CA GLY A 66 -3.55 14.81 -5.47
C GLY A 66 -2.85 14.64 -4.13
N CYS A 67 -3.32 13.72 -3.30
CA CYS A 67 -2.71 13.44 -1.99
C CYS A 67 -1.56 12.43 -2.08
N VAL A 68 -1.44 11.69 -3.18
CA VAL A 68 -0.65 10.46 -3.27
C VAL A 68 0.53 10.62 -4.21
N LYS A 69 1.69 10.13 -3.79
CA LYS A 69 2.90 10.02 -4.58
C LYS A 69 3.24 8.58 -4.95
N ASP A 70 3.03 7.66 -4.02
CA ASP A 70 3.37 6.26 -4.19
C ASP A 70 2.16 5.36 -3.88
N VAL A 71 2.01 4.29 -4.65
CA VAL A 71 1.04 3.22 -4.39
C VAL A 71 1.77 1.89 -4.32
N VAL A 72 1.60 1.18 -3.21
CA VAL A 72 2.13 -0.17 -2.97
C VAL A 72 0.94 -1.11 -2.88
N ALA A 73 0.63 -1.79 -3.97
CA ALA A 73 -0.59 -2.58 -4.08
C ALA A 73 -0.40 -3.79 -5.01
N ALA A 74 -1.25 -4.81 -4.82
CA ALA A 74 -1.38 -5.89 -5.78
C ALA A 74 -2.38 -5.53 -6.89
N TRP A 75 -3.36 -4.73 -6.54
CA TRP A 75 -4.39 -4.29 -7.47
C TRP A 75 -5.04 -2.99 -6.98
N VAL A 76 -5.36 -2.09 -7.91
CA VAL A 76 -6.14 -0.88 -7.64
C VAL A 76 -7.30 -0.82 -8.63
N GLY A 77 -8.50 -0.80 -8.11
CA GLY A 77 -9.72 -0.74 -8.91
C GLY A 77 -10.94 -0.75 -8.02
N ASN A 78 -12.09 -0.73 -8.63
CA ASN A 78 -13.36 -0.79 -7.93
C ASN A 78 -14.13 -2.04 -8.39
N VAL A 79 -14.29 -2.99 -7.48
CA VAL A 79 -14.89 -4.30 -7.82
C VAL A 79 -16.32 -4.15 -8.37
N MET A 80 -17.11 -3.21 -7.80
CA MET A 80 -18.49 -3.00 -8.22
C MET A 80 -18.63 -2.00 -9.38
N MET A 81 -17.73 -1.02 -9.46
CA MET A 81 -17.85 0.12 -10.35
C MET A 81 -16.85 0.07 -11.52
N GLY A 82 -15.95 -0.91 -11.54
CA GLY A 82 -14.97 -1.10 -12.60
C GLY A 82 -13.60 -0.47 -12.30
N GLN A 83 -13.02 0.22 -13.26
CA GLN A 83 -11.65 0.72 -13.15
C GLN A 83 -11.52 1.93 -12.22
N ALA A 84 -10.36 2.06 -11.57
CA ALA A 84 -9.94 3.25 -10.87
C ALA A 84 -9.42 4.29 -11.88
N TYR A 85 -10.27 5.20 -12.30
CA TYR A 85 -9.97 6.13 -13.40
C TYR A 85 -8.97 7.22 -13.03
N ASN A 86 -8.97 7.71 -11.80
CA ASN A 86 -7.97 8.68 -11.35
C ASN A 86 -6.59 8.02 -11.24
N PHE A 87 -6.53 6.81 -10.69
CA PHE A 87 -5.31 6.02 -10.62
C PHE A 87 -4.72 5.79 -12.02
N ARG A 88 -5.55 5.34 -12.96
CA ARG A 88 -5.10 5.11 -14.33
C ARG A 88 -4.50 6.38 -14.96
N ARG A 89 -5.21 7.51 -14.89
CA ARG A 89 -4.71 8.78 -15.43
C ARG A 89 -3.42 9.23 -14.77
N ALA A 90 -3.33 9.13 -13.44
CA ALA A 90 -2.15 9.53 -12.70
C ALA A 90 -0.93 8.65 -13.02
N VAL A 91 -1.12 7.35 -13.25
CA VAL A 91 -0.04 6.44 -13.68
C VAL A 91 0.41 6.74 -15.10
N GLU A 92 -0.54 6.93 -16.03
CA GLU A 92 -0.25 7.28 -17.44
C GLU A 92 0.47 8.64 -17.55
N ALA A 93 0.15 9.60 -16.68
CA ALA A 93 0.81 10.90 -16.60
C ALA A 93 2.17 10.88 -15.88
N GLY A 94 2.48 9.81 -15.15
CA GLY A 94 3.69 9.71 -14.34
C GLY A 94 3.63 10.45 -13.00
N ASP A 95 2.43 10.88 -12.56
CA ASP A 95 2.21 11.61 -11.32
C ASP A 95 2.31 10.70 -10.08
N VAL A 96 2.04 9.41 -10.25
CA VAL A 96 2.05 8.40 -9.18
C VAL A 96 2.95 7.24 -9.56
N ARG A 97 3.85 6.86 -8.65
CA ARG A 97 4.68 5.65 -8.80
C ARG A 97 3.97 4.45 -8.23
N VAL A 98 4.01 3.33 -8.96
CA VAL A 98 3.37 2.08 -8.53
C VAL A 98 4.44 1.04 -8.23
N PHE A 99 4.35 0.45 -7.05
CA PHE A 99 5.16 -0.71 -6.63
C PHE A 99 4.27 -1.94 -6.63
N ASN A 100 4.41 -2.76 -7.65
CA ASN A 100 3.62 -3.97 -7.79
C ASN A 100 3.99 -5.00 -6.73
N MET A 101 2.98 -5.49 -6.04
CA MET A 101 3.09 -6.50 -5.01
C MET A 101 2.14 -7.66 -5.31
N THR A 102 2.17 -8.71 -4.51
CA THR A 102 1.07 -9.65 -4.40
C THR A 102 0.29 -9.39 -3.12
N ASN A 103 -0.96 -9.83 -3.03
CA ASN A 103 -1.73 -9.73 -1.78
C ASN A 103 -0.95 -10.33 -0.61
N PHE A 104 -0.34 -11.48 -0.85
CA PHE A 104 0.41 -12.19 0.19
C PHE A 104 1.70 -11.45 0.60
N THR A 105 2.44 -10.86 -0.35
CA THR A 105 3.67 -10.13 0.01
C THR A 105 3.39 -8.84 0.77
N ILE A 106 2.26 -8.17 0.52
CA ILE A 106 1.84 -7.03 1.34
C ILE A 106 1.47 -7.51 2.76
N ALA A 107 0.69 -8.58 2.87
CA ALA A 107 0.35 -9.15 4.18
C ALA A 107 1.60 -9.53 4.98
N LEU A 108 2.60 -10.14 4.34
CA LEU A 108 3.89 -10.47 4.98
C LEU A 108 4.65 -9.21 5.40
N GLY A 109 4.65 -8.15 4.59
CA GLY A 109 5.28 -6.89 4.96
C GLY A 109 4.65 -6.25 6.19
N LEU A 110 3.32 -6.23 6.26
CA LEU A 110 2.58 -5.74 7.43
C LEU A 110 2.83 -6.62 8.67
N GLN A 111 2.88 -7.94 8.47
CA GLN A 111 3.20 -8.89 9.55
C GLN A 111 4.63 -8.70 10.06
N ALA A 112 5.61 -8.52 9.17
CA ALA A 112 6.99 -8.22 9.56
C ALA A 112 7.05 -6.97 10.45
N GLY A 113 6.36 -5.90 10.05
CA GLY A 113 6.25 -4.68 10.84
C GLY A 113 5.61 -4.92 12.21
N ALA A 114 4.54 -5.70 12.28
CA ALA A 114 3.88 -6.05 13.54
C ALA A 114 4.77 -6.89 14.47
N MET A 115 5.64 -7.73 13.91
CA MET A 115 6.61 -8.55 14.65
C MET A 115 7.90 -7.79 15.01
N GLY A 116 8.09 -6.57 14.47
CA GLY A 116 9.33 -5.81 14.66
C GLY A 116 10.53 -6.42 13.94
N VAL A 117 10.32 -7.20 12.87
CA VAL A 117 11.39 -7.76 12.05
C VAL A 117 11.50 -7.02 10.71
N PRO A 118 12.71 -6.93 10.13
CA PRO A 118 12.93 -6.13 8.92
C PRO A 118 12.28 -6.72 7.66
N PHE A 119 12.08 -8.03 7.60
CA PHE A 119 11.44 -8.73 6.48
C PHE A 119 10.98 -10.14 6.89
N LEU A 120 10.13 -10.73 6.08
CA LEU A 120 9.77 -12.16 6.14
C LEU A 120 10.13 -12.84 4.82
N PRO A 121 10.83 -14.00 4.85
CA PRO A 121 11.16 -14.73 3.64
C PRO A 121 9.92 -15.40 3.04
N THR A 122 9.84 -15.42 1.70
CA THR A 122 8.77 -16.09 0.97
C THR A 122 9.25 -16.57 -0.38
N ARG A 123 8.59 -17.57 -0.93
CA ARG A 123 8.77 -18.01 -2.34
C ARG A 123 7.71 -17.39 -3.26
N THR A 124 6.76 -16.65 -2.72
CA THR A 124 5.73 -15.97 -3.50
C THR A 124 6.37 -14.92 -4.42
N ALA A 125 5.85 -14.82 -5.62
CA ALA A 125 6.35 -13.98 -6.71
C ALA A 125 7.66 -14.46 -7.37
N MET A 126 8.26 -15.56 -6.92
CA MET A 126 9.38 -16.17 -7.65
C MET A 126 8.92 -16.64 -9.03
N GLY A 127 9.73 -16.40 -10.06
CA GLY A 127 9.38 -16.72 -11.45
C GLY A 127 8.46 -15.70 -12.13
N SER A 128 8.11 -14.60 -11.46
CA SER A 128 7.37 -13.47 -12.03
C SER A 128 8.26 -12.24 -12.17
N ASP A 129 7.72 -11.21 -12.83
CA ASP A 129 8.42 -9.92 -12.99
C ASP A 129 8.20 -8.96 -11.82
N ILE A 130 7.32 -9.30 -10.86
CA ILE A 130 7.00 -8.45 -9.70
C ILE A 130 8.25 -8.02 -8.90
N PRO A 131 9.22 -8.90 -8.61
CA PRO A 131 10.42 -8.50 -7.89
C PRO A 131 11.41 -7.67 -8.72
N LYS A 132 11.29 -7.66 -10.05
CA LYS A 132 12.26 -6.98 -10.93
C LYS A 132 12.15 -5.46 -10.76
N GLY A 133 13.26 -4.83 -10.36
CA GLY A 133 13.30 -3.38 -10.13
C GLY A 133 12.48 -2.87 -8.96
N ASN A 134 11.92 -3.76 -8.14
CA ASN A 134 11.12 -3.41 -6.99
C ASN A 134 11.94 -3.53 -5.70
N HIS A 135 12.29 -2.39 -5.10
CA HIS A 135 13.17 -2.30 -3.93
C HIS A 135 12.59 -2.90 -2.64
N PHE A 136 11.33 -3.31 -2.64
CA PHE A 136 10.73 -4.04 -1.52
C PHE A 136 11.13 -5.52 -1.50
N PHE A 137 11.78 -6.03 -2.55
CA PHE A 137 12.18 -7.42 -2.65
C PHE A 137 13.70 -7.57 -2.65
N TYR A 138 14.17 -8.53 -1.87
CA TYR A 138 15.57 -8.93 -1.83
C TYR A 138 15.66 -10.44 -2.00
N GLN A 139 16.58 -10.91 -2.82
CA GLN A 139 16.86 -12.34 -2.94
C GLN A 139 17.81 -12.78 -1.84
N ILE A 140 17.41 -13.82 -1.12
CA ILE A 140 18.23 -14.48 -0.13
C ILE A 140 18.41 -15.95 -0.48
N ILE A 141 19.55 -16.53 -0.09
CA ILE A 141 19.78 -17.96 -0.24
C ILE A 141 19.07 -18.68 0.91
N SER A 142 18.22 -19.68 0.56
CA SER A 142 17.57 -20.48 1.59
C SER A 142 18.59 -21.27 2.38
N PRO A 143 18.58 -21.20 3.70
CA PRO A 143 19.44 -22.06 4.53
C PRO A 143 19.07 -23.54 4.44
N PHE A 144 17.85 -23.85 4.00
CA PHE A 144 17.33 -25.21 3.84
C PHE A 144 17.54 -25.78 2.43
N GLU A 145 17.75 -24.91 1.44
CA GLU A 145 17.96 -25.27 0.03
C GLU A 145 19.14 -24.50 -0.56
N PRO A 146 20.36 -24.69 -0.04
CA PRO A 146 21.53 -23.88 -0.45
C PRO A 146 21.94 -24.10 -1.91
N LYS A 147 21.47 -25.16 -2.56
CA LYS A 147 21.74 -25.47 -3.97
C LYS A 147 20.70 -24.91 -4.94
N ALA A 148 19.64 -24.27 -4.46
CA ALA A 148 18.66 -23.61 -5.32
C ALA A 148 19.38 -22.51 -6.13
N LYS A 149 19.39 -22.63 -7.44
CA LYS A 149 20.01 -21.62 -8.32
C LYS A 149 19.31 -20.29 -8.14
N ARG A 150 20.09 -19.21 -7.99
CA ARG A 150 19.57 -17.85 -8.08
C ARG A 150 18.84 -17.69 -9.42
N GLY A 151 17.56 -17.43 -9.42
CA GLY A 151 16.84 -17.00 -10.61
C GLY A 151 16.09 -18.08 -11.40
N GLN A 152 15.60 -19.12 -10.75
CA GLN A 152 14.52 -19.93 -11.33
C GLN A 152 13.19 -19.63 -10.66
#